data_ee35d721977daf92b130e529d64c92bb
#
_entry.id   ee35d721977daf92b130e529d64c92bb
#
_cell.length_a   1.000
_cell.length_b   1.000
_cell.length_c   1.000
_cell.angle_alpha   90.00
_cell.angle_beta   90.00
_cell.angle_gamma   90.00
#
_symmetry.space_group_name_H-M   'P 1'
#
loop_
_entity.id
_entity.type
_entity.pdbx_description
1 polymer ?
#
loop_
_entity_poly.entity_id
_entity_poly.type
_entity_poly.pdbx_seq_one_letter_code
_entity_poly.pdbx_strand_id
1 'polypeptide(L)'
;MGKSTGLEGILTWARFAGIPVGAVDCDAEHRTLSKRFPEAVFVDATRSKDEFLQLIMALPDVPLAVADFPAQATDFLLGAMESLRVLDALDARETRMTVLMFAADDPTATASMAKTYRALGDRADYLLVKNPARFRSQAFDESALAELFRKNKVPVLELPAMTTITLHAIAAASAEKKKHLTFSEAVKIQSIHPMCRFEIEHFLNRILAQCEDAAQVLVPDSAVIKNKVFRPTDKATRKAIDEFNPLDDL
;
A
#
# COMPACT_ATOMS: atom_id res chain seq x y z
N MET A 1 11.01 -4.95 3.65
CA MET A 1 10.01 -5.68 2.84
C MET A 1 9.26 -4.79 1.82
N GLY A 2 9.17 -3.49 1.99
CA GLY A 2 8.47 -2.59 1.07
C GLY A 2 7.04 -2.26 1.49
N LYS A 3 6.65 -2.49 2.74
CA LYS A 3 5.32 -2.17 3.28
C LYS A 3 4.91 -0.73 2.95
N SER A 4 5.69 0.24 3.43
CA SER A 4 5.38 1.66 3.23
C SER A 4 5.34 2.07 1.75
N THR A 5 6.16 1.42 0.89
CA THR A 5 6.14 1.65 -0.56
C THR A 5 4.84 1.13 -1.19
N GLY A 6 4.39 -0.07 -0.80
CA GLY A 6 3.13 -0.63 -1.26
C GLY A 6 1.93 0.21 -0.81
N LEU A 7 1.92 0.62 0.47
CA LEU A 7 0.86 1.49 1.02
C LEU A 7 0.86 2.86 0.34
N GLU A 8 2.03 3.47 0.10
CA GLU A 8 2.12 4.72 -0.66
C GLU A 8 1.53 4.58 -2.06
N GLY A 9 1.79 3.44 -2.74
CA GLY A 9 1.21 3.16 -4.04
C GLY A 9 -0.31 3.12 -4.00
N ILE A 10 -0.89 2.39 -3.05
CA ILE A 10 -2.34 2.28 -2.87
C ILE A 10 -2.97 3.64 -2.53
N LEU A 11 -2.40 4.39 -1.59
CA LEU A 11 -2.89 5.72 -1.23
C LEU A 11 -2.81 6.70 -2.41
N THR A 12 -1.71 6.64 -3.17
CA THR A 12 -1.53 7.47 -4.36
C THR A 12 -2.55 7.11 -5.44
N TRP A 13 -2.76 5.81 -5.68
CA TRP A 13 -3.78 5.33 -6.63
C TRP A 13 -5.17 5.81 -6.23
N ALA A 14 -5.59 5.61 -4.98
CA ALA A 14 -6.91 6.04 -4.52
C ALA A 14 -7.14 7.54 -4.72
N ARG A 15 -6.13 8.37 -4.44
CA ARG A 15 -6.20 9.83 -4.68
C ARG A 15 -6.34 10.17 -6.15
N PHE A 16 -5.56 9.53 -7.04
CA PHE A 16 -5.69 9.74 -8.48
C PHE A 16 -7.04 9.28 -9.01
N ALA A 17 -7.58 8.20 -8.48
CA ALA A 17 -8.92 7.72 -8.81
C ALA A 17 -10.05 8.58 -8.20
N GLY A 18 -9.72 9.59 -7.39
CA GLY A 18 -10.71 10.43 -6.70
C GLY A 18 -11.48 9.68 -5.61
N ILE A 19 -10.93 8.58 -5.10
CA ILE A 19 -11.52 7.78 -4.02
C ILE A 19 -11.12 8.41 -2.69
N PRO A 20 -12.08 8.81 -1.84
CA PRO A 20 -11.79 9.27 -0.50
C PRO A 20 -11.04 8.20 0.30
N VAL A 21 -9.91 8.57 0.88
CA VAL A 21 -9.04 7.64 1.59
C VAL A 21 -8.61 8.21 2.93
N GLY A 22 -8.62 7.36 3.95
CA GLY A 22 -8.03 7.64 5.25
C GLY A 22 -6.80 6.79 5.51
N ALA A 23 -5.85 7.32 6.26
CA ALA A 23 -4.62 6.62 6.61
C ALA A 23 -4.37 6.68 8.11
N VAL A 24 -4.00 5.54 8.69
CA VAL A 24 -3.61 5.43 10.10
C VAL A 24 -2.23 4.80 10.19
N ASP A 25 -1.33 5.46 10.88
CA ASP A 25 0.02 4.96 11.16
C ASP A 25 0.03 4.34 12.56
N CYS A 26 0.27 3.03 12.62
CA CYS A 26 0.33 2.28 13.87
C CYS A 26 1.77 1.84 14.23
N ASP A 27 2.78 2.25 13.46
CA ASP A 27 4.18 1.94 13.72
C ASP A 27 4.83 3.03 14.58
N ALA A 28 4.81 2.85 15.89
CA ALA A 28 5.36 3.81 16.85
C ALA A 28 6.87 4.02 16.69
N GLU A 29 7.59 3.02 16.17
CA GLU A 29 9.05 3.06 16.03
C GLU A 29 9.47 3.88 14.81
N HIS A 30 8.86 3.63 13.66
CA HIS A 30 9.32 4.23 12.41
C HIS A 30 8.46 5.39 11.91
N ARG A 31 7.16 5.35 12.15
CA ARG A 31 6.19 6.38 11.70
C ARG A 31 6.36 6.76 10.23
N THR A 32 6.55 5.76 9.38
CA THR A 32 6.91 6.00 7.97
C THR A 32 5.72 6.56 7.19
N LEU A 33 4.51 6.11 7.51
CA LEU A 33 3.30 6.56 6.82
C LEU A 33 3.01 8.03 7.15
N SER A 34 2.98 8.40 8.41
CA SER A 34 2.68 9.79 8.84
C SER A 34 3.76 10.79 8.46
N LYS A 35 5.02 10.36 8.28
CA LYS A 35 6.08 11.21 7.73
C LYS A 35 5.86 11.58 6.25
N ARG A 36 5.23 10.70 5.46
CA ARG A 36 4.94 10.91 4.04
C ARG A 36 3.56 11.49 3.77
N PHE A 37 2.61 11.14 4.64
CA PHE A 37 1.22 11.56 4.59
C PHE A 37 0.86 12.26 5.91
N PRO A 38 1.08 13.58 6.01
CA PRO A 38 0.86 14.31 7.27
C PRO A 38 -0.56 14.27 7.80
N GLU A 39 -1.54 13.95 6.95
CA GLU A 39 -2.93 13.73 7.32
C GLU A 39 -3.18 12.35 7.95
N ALA A 40 -2.22 11.42 7.90
CA ALA A 40 -2.35 10.13 8.54
C ALA A 40 -2.41 10.29 10.08
N VAL A 41 -3.43 9.73 10.68
CA VAL A 41 -3.60 9.75 12.13
C VAL A 41 -2.65 8.72 12.75
N PHE A 42 -1.93 9.10 13.80
CA PHE A 42 -1.11 8.15 14.55
C PHE A 42 -1.90 7.53 15.70
N VAL A 43 -1.87 6.20 15.78
CA VAL A 43 -2.44 5.42 16.89
C VAL A 43 -1.47 4.28 17.23
N ASP A 44 -0.94 4.24 18.45
CA ASP A 44 -0.11 3.12 18.91
C ASP A 44 -0.97 1.88 19.23
N ALA A 45 -1.61 1.34 18.20
CA ALA A 45 -2.63 0.30 18.31
C ALA A 45 -2.08 -1.06 18.77
N THR A 46 -0.77 -1.23 18.84
CA THR A 46 -0.14 -2.50 19.26
C THR A 46 0.25 -2.51 20.74
N ARG A 47 0.07 -1.40 21.42
CA ARG A 47 0.41 -1.26 22.85
C ARG A 47 -0.55 -2.01 23.78
N SER A 48 -1.84 -1.94 23.46
CA SER A 48 -2.89 -2.62 24.24
C SER A 48 -4.14 -2.88 23.40
N LYS A 49 -5.05 -3.73 23.91
CA LYS A 49 -6.36 -3.95 23.27
C LYS A 49 -7.22 -2.68 23.27
N ASP A 50 -7.07 -1.81 24.26
CA ASP A 50 -7.83 -0.55 24.34
C ASP A 50 -7.39 0.41 23.23
N GLU A 51 -6.08 0.56 22.99
CA GLU A 51 -5.58 1.34 21.86
C GLU A 51 -5.97 0.73 20.50
N PHE A 52 -5.98 -0.61 20.40
CA PHE A 52 -6.46 -1.27 19.18
C PHE A 52 -7.97 -1.01 18.97
N LEU A 53 -8.78 -1.05 20.03
CA LEU A 53 -10.19 -0.67 19.94
C LEU A 53 -10.36 0.80 19.54
N GLN A 54 -9.54 1.71 20.10
CA GLN A 54 -9.52 3.11 19.69
C GLN A 54 -9.21 3.27 18.20
N LEU A 55 -8.27 2.49 17.66
CA LEU A 55 -8.01 2.46 16.23
C LEU A 55 -9.28 2.11 15.44
N ILE A 56 -9.95 1.02 15.81
CA ILE A 56 -11.16 0.57 15.10
C ILE A 56 -12.27 1.63 15.17
N MET A 57 -12.41 2.30 16.30
CA MET A 57 -13.37 3.41 16.49
C MET A 57 -12.97 4.67 15.71
N ALA A 58 -11.68 4.91 15.53
CA ALA A 58 -11.14 6.07 14.84
C ALA A 58 -11.00 5.86 13.32
N LEU A 59 -11.26 4.66 12.81
CA LEU A 59 -11.22 4.43 11.37
C LEU A 59 -12.20 5.40 10.68
N PRO A 60 -11.72 6.19 9.71
CA PRO A 60 -12.56 7.16 9.02
C PRO A 60 -13.66 6.46 8.23
N ASP A 61 -14.81 7.09 8.16
CA ASP A 61 -15.93 6.62 7.32
C ASP A 61 -15.70 7.04 5.87
N VAL A 62 -14.83 6.30 5.21
CA VAL A 62 -14.41 6.52 3.82
C VAL A 62 -14.37 5.18 3.07
N PRO A 63 -14.48 5.19 1.73
CA PRO A 63 -14.42 3.96 0.93
C PRO A 63 -13.16 3.12 1.12
N LEU A 64 -12.03 3.75 1.48
CA LEU A 64 -10.77 3.06 1.74
C LEU A 64 -10.07 3.65 2.99
N ALA A 65 -9.95 2.87 4.05
CA ALA A 65 -9.11 3.18 5.19
C ALA A 65 -7.89 2.25 5.20
N VAL A 66 -6.69 2.82 5.34
CA VAL A 66 -5.42 2.07 5.32
C VAL A 66 -4.74 2.21 6.68
N ALA A 67 -4.33 1.09 7.28
CA ALA A 67 -3.58 1.06 8.52
C ALA A 67 -2.20 0.39 8.34
N ASP A 68 -1.13 1.07 8.73
CA ASP A 68 0.25 0.53 8.68
C ASP A 68 0.68 0.07 10.08
N PHE A 69 0.85 -1.25 10.24
CA PHE A 69 1.27 -1.87 11.49
C PHE A 69 2.76 -2.24 11.47
N PRO A 70 3.44 -2.28 12.63
CA PRO A 70 4.79 -2.78 12.73
C PRO A 70 4.90 -4.25 12.30
N ALA A 71 6.08 -4.66 11.82
CA ALA A 71 6.28 -5.98 11.21
C ALA A 71 6.00 -7.17 12.13
N GLN A 72 6.12 -6.98 13.45
CA GLN A 72 5.99 -8.06 14.45
C GLN A 72 4.62 -8.06 15.15
N ALA A 73 3.66 -7.28 14.66
CA ALA A 73 2.36 -7.11 15.32
C ALA A 73 1.37 -8.25 15.06
N THR A 74 1.65 -9.20 14.18
CA THR A 74 0.68 -10.20 13.69
C THR A 74 -0.03 -10.94 14.82
N ASP A 75 0.71 -11.47 15.80
CA ASP A 75 0.13 -12.28 16.88
C ASP A 75 -0.76 -11.45 17.79
N PHE A 76 -0.32 -10.25 18.12
CA PHE A 76 -1.12 -9.30 18.88
C PHE A 76 -2.41 -8.94 18.14
N LEU A 77 -2.29 -8.58 16.85
CA LEU A 77 -3.41 -8.17 16.02
C LEU A 77 -4.47 -9.27 15.91
N LEU A 78 -4.07 -10.49 15.60
CA LEU A 78 -4.99 -11.62 15.52
C LEU A 78 -5.71 -11.87 16.85
N GLY A 79 -4.97 -11.87 17.97
CA GLY A 79 -5.56 -12.05 19.30
C GLY A 79 -6.48 -10.90 19.72
N ALA A 80 -6.16 -9.65 19.36
CA ALA A 80 -7.01 -8.50 19.61
C ALA A 80 -8.28 -8.54 18.76
N MET A 81 -8.15 -8.85 17.48
CA MET A 81 -9.27 -8.98 16.54
C MET A 81 -10.27 -10.06 16.97
N GLU A 82 -9.76 -11.21 17.40
CA GLU A 82 -10.60 -12.30 17.92
C GLU A 82 -11.32 -11.88 19.19
N SER A 83 -10.58 -11.38 20.20
CA SER A 83 -11.14 -11.04 21.50
C SER A 83 -12.13 -9.88 21.48
N LEU A 84 -11.99 -8.94 20.57
CA LEU A 84 -12.88 -7.79 20.37
C LEU A 84 -13.94 -8.05 19.29
N ARG A 85 -13.95 -9.23 18.70
CA ARG A 85 -14.89 -9.62 17.62
C ARG A 85 -14.89 -8.59 16.48
N VAL A 86 -13.71 -8.14 16.06
CA VAL A 86 -13.58 -7.04 15.10
C VAL A 86 -14.21 -7.38 13.76
N LEU A 87 -14.06 -8.62 13.28
CA LEU A 87 -14.65 -9.03 12.01
C LEU A 87 -16.19 -8.97 12.05
N ASP A 88 -16.81 -9.33 13.20
CA ASP A 88 -18.26 -9.21 13.35
C ASP A 88 -18.72 -7.74 13.33
N ALA A 89 -17.93 -6.86 13.93
CA ALA A 89 -18.20 -5.42 13.92
C ALA A 89 -18.02 -4.81 12.51
N LEU A 90 -17.06 -5.28 11.73
CA LEU A 90 -16.86 -4.86 10.34
C LEU A 90 -18.00 -5.37 9.45
N ASP A 91 -18.39 -6.63 9.59
CA ASP A 91 -19.52 -7.22 8.85
C ASP A 91 -20.82 -6.44 9.12
N ALA A 92 -21.09 -6.08 10.38
CA ALA A 92 -22.26 -5.28 10.77
C ALA A 92 -22.28 -3.86 10.15
N ARG A 93 -21.11 -3.36 9.73
CA ARG A 93 -20.93 -2.06 9.03
C ARG A 93 -20.80 -2.22 7.52
N GLU A 94 -21.03 -3.40 6.98
CA GLU A 94 -20.80 -3.72 5.56
C GLU A 94 -19.38 -3.36 5.09
N THR A 95 -18.41 -3.48 6.00
CA THR A 95 -17.01 -3.13 5.76
C THR A 95 -16.19 -4.40 5.56
N ARG A 96 -15.46 -4.47 4.46
CA ARG A 96 -14.52 -5.56 4.18
C ARG A 96 -13.12 -5.19 4.63
N MET A 97 -12.40 -6.17 5.13
CA MET A 97 -10.98 -6.03 5.46
C MET A 97 -10.13 -6.67 4.37
N THR A 98 -9.15 -5.92 3.87
CA THR A 98 -8.13 -6.45 2.96
C THR A 98 -6.79 -6.52 3.67
N VAL A 99 -6.16 -7.68 3.65
CA VAL A 99 -4.84 -7.91 4.24
C VAL A 99 -3.77 -7.89 3.16
N LEU A 100 -2.82 -6.96 3.28
CA LEU A 100 -1.64 -6.92 2.43
C LEU A 100 -0.60 -7.92 2.95
N MET A 101 -0.33 -8.96 2.16
CA MET A 101 0.61 -10.04 2.47
C MET A 101 1.92 -9.81 1.71
N PHE A 102 3.02 -9.56 2.45
CA PHE A 102 4.33 -9.25 1.85
C PHE A 102 5.18 -10.50 1.73
N ALA A 103 5.32 -11.03 0.52
CA ALA A 103 6.18 -12.17 0.25
C ALA A 103 7.65 -11.82 0.49
N ALA A 104 8.37 -12.72 1.15
CA ALA A 104 9.80 -12.62 1.39
C ALA A 104 10.45 -14.02 1.25
N ASP A 105 11.75 -14.05 1.09
CA ASP A 105 12.55 -15.29 1.11
C ASP A 105 12.89 -15.67 2.57
N ASP A 106 11.81 -15.81 3.36
CA ASP A 106 11.90 -16.13 4.79
C ASP A 106 10.73 -17.07 5.17
N PRO A 107 11.05 -18.30 5.55
CA PRO A 107 10.05 -19.27 6.00
C PRO A 107 9.21 -18.79 7.18
N THR A 108 9.78 -17.97 8.09
CA THR A 108 9.06 -17.41 9.24
C THR A 108 8.00 -16.41 8.78
N ALA A 109 8.34 -15.54 7.83
CA ALA A 109 7.40 -14.62 7.22
C ALA A 109 6.26 -15.37 6.52
N THR A 110 6.59 -16.43 5.76
CA THR A 110 5.59 -17.26 5.08
C THR A 110 4.68 -17.98 6.09
N ALA A 111 5.24 -18.50 7.20
CA ALA A 111 4.46 -19.12 8.27
C ALA A 111 3.51 -18.11 8.94
N SER A 112 3.95 -16.88 9.17
CA SER A 112 3.12 -15.79 9.70
C SER A 112 1.97 -15.44 8.74
N MET A 113 2.23 -15.37 7.43
CA MET A 113 1.19 -15.18 6.41
C MET A 113 0.17 -16.32 6.42
N ALA A 114 0.63 -17.57 6.50
CA ALA A 114 -0.24 -18.75 6.58
C ALA A 114 -1.08 -18.77 7.87
N LYS A 115 -0.53 -18.32 9.00
CA LYS A 115 -1.25 -18.15 10.26
C LYS A 115 -2.36 -17.12 10.11
N THR A 116 -2.05 -15.96 9.53
CA THR A 116 -3.03 -14.89 9.26
C THR A 116 -4.15 -15.39 8.35
N TYR A 117 -3.81 -16.03 7.24
CA TYR A 117 -4.79 -16.58 6.32
C TYR A 117 -5.72 -17.61 7.00
N ARG A 118 -5.18 -18.50 7.83
CA ARG A 118 -5.99 -19.48 8.59
C ARG A 118 -6.92 -18.84 9.60
N ALA A 119 -6.46 -17.77 10.27
CA ALA A 119 -7.25 -17.08 11.28
C ALA A 119 -8.40 -16.27 10.69
N LEU A 120 -8.20 -15.64 9.53
CA LEU A 120 -9.18 -14.75 8.92
C LEU A 120 -10.05 -15.44 7.86
N GLY A 121 -9.52 -16.44 7.15
CA GLY A 121 -10.25 -17.21 6.14
C GLY A 121 -10.93 -16.34 5.09
N ASP A 122 -12.17 -16.67 4.77
CA ASP A 122 -12.99 -15.96 3.77
C ASP A 122 -13.60 -14.65 4.30
N ARG A 123 -13.35 -14.31 5.58
CA ARG A 123 -13.81 -13.06 6.19
C ARG A 123 -12.94 -11.86 5.86
N ALA A 124 -11.81 -12.07 5.17
CA ALA A 124 -10.95 -11.03 4.67
C ALA A 124 -10.61 -11.26 3.20
N ASP A 125 -10.36 -10.18 2.48
CA ASP A 125 -9.73 -10.19 1.18
C ASP A 125 -8.21 -10.12 1.33
N TYR A 126 -7.47 -10.53 0.31
CA TYR A 126 -6.02 -10.59 0.36
C TYR A 126 -5.42 -9.95 -0.89
N LEU A 127 -4.33 -9.22 -0.69
CA LEU A 127 -3.47 -8.69 -1.75
C LEU A 127 -2.04 -9.14 -1.47
N LEU A 128 -1.48 -9.94 -2.37
CA LEU A 128 -0.08 -10.37 -2.27
C LEU A 128 0.83 -9.26 -2.80
N VAL A 129 1.77 -8.80 -1.98
CA VAL A 129 2.76 -7.80 -2.38
C VAL A 129 4.12 -8.47 -2.52
N LYS A 130 4.72 -8.37 -3.70
CA LYS A 130 6.08 -8.85 -4.00
C LYS A 130 7.01 -7.67 -4.26
N ASN A 131 8.26 -7.80 -3.81
CA ASN A 131 9.31 -6.82 -4.08
C ASN A 131 10.54 -7.52 -4.68
N PRO A 132 10.48 -7.96 -5.95
CA PRO A 132 11.52 -8.76 -6.57
C PRO A 132 12.86 -8.03 -6.70
N ALA A 133 12.86 -6.70 -6.68
CA ALA A 133 14.07 -5.89 -6.73
C ALA A 133 14.93 -5.97 -5.46
N ARG A 134 14.31 -6.27 -4.32
CA ARG A 134 14.99 -6.29 -3.01
C ARG A 134 15.01 -7.66 -2.33
N PHE A 135 14.00 -8.46 -2.63
CA PHE A 135 13.78 -9.72 -1.93
C PHE A 135 13.36 -10.80 -2.93
N ARG A 136 14.03 -11.94 -2.89
CA ARG A 136 13.49 -13.14 -3.51
C ARG A 136 12.24 -13.55 -2.74
N SER A 137 11.31 -14.23 -3.39
CA SER A 137 10.11 -14.76 -2.75
C SER A 137 10.07 -16.28 -2.76
N GLN A 138 11.22 -16.94 -2.91
CA GLN A 138 11.31 -18.39 -3.13
C GLN A 138 10.61 -19.18 -2.01
N ALA A 139 10.88 -18.86 -0.75
CA ALA A 139 10.26 -19.53 0.39
C ALA A 139 8.71 -19.40 0.36
N PHE A 140 8.18 -18.28 -0.12
CA PHE A 140 6.74 -18.14 -0.33
C PHE A 140 6.28 -18.90 -1.59
N ASP A 141 6.97 -18.74 -2.72
CA ASP A 141 6.55 -19.29 -4.02
C ASP A 141 6.49 -20.83 -4.05
N GLU A 142 7.29 -21.48 -3.24
CA GLU A 142 7.34 -22.94 -3.03
C GLU A 142 6.38 -23.43 -1.93
N SER A 143 5.66 -22.54 -1.25
CA SER A 143 4.76 -22.87 -0.14
C SER A 143 3.37 -23.33 -0.62
N ALA A 144 2.71 -24.13 0.21
CA ALA A 144 1.30 -24.48 0.01
C ALA A 144 0.37 -23.23 0.01
N LEU A 145 0.77 -22.16 0.70
CA LEU A 145 0.03 -20.90 0.70
C LEU A 145 0.06 -20.23 -0.68
N ALA A 146 1.19 -20.28 -1.39
CA ALA A 146 1.28 -19.75 -2.75
C ALA A 146 0.41 -20.53 -3.74
N GLU A 147 0.28 -21.85 -3.59
CA GLU A 147 -0.64 -22.66 -4.40
C GLU A 147 -2.09 -22.25 -4.13
N LEU A 148 -2.45 -22.06 -2.86
CA LEU A 148 -3.77 -21.64 -2.44
C LEU A 148 -4.12 -20.26 -2.98
N PHE A 149 -3.17 -19.31 -2.94
CA PHE A 149 -3.35 -17.97 -3.48
C PHE A 149 -3.54 -17.98 -5.00
N ARG A 150 -2.78 -18.81 -5.72
CA ARG A 150 -2.97 -19.00 -7.17
C ARG A 150 -4.34 -19.60 -7.50
N LYS A 151 -4.77 -20.61 -6.75
CA LYS A 151 -6.10 -21.24 -6.91
C LYS A 151 -7.22 -20.25 -6.68
N ASN A 152 -7.12 -19.44 -5.64
CA ASN A 152 -8.11 -18.42 -5.27
C ASN A 152 -7.96 -17.11 -6.05
N LYS A 153 -7.04 -17.05 -7.00
CA LYS A 153 -6.77 -15.86 -7.83
C LYS A 153 -6.53 -14.59 -7.01
N VAL A 154 -5.82 -14.73 -5.88
CA VAL A 154 -5.43 -13.57 -5.06
C VAL A 154 -4.64 -12.60 -5.92
N PRO A 155 -5.04 -11.31 -6.00
CA PRO A 155 -4.31 -10.32 -6.77
C PRO A 155 -2.89 -10.14 -6.26
N VAL A 156 -1.98 -9.80 -7.18
CA VAL A 156 -0.56 -9.59 -6.88
C VAL A 156 -0.15 -8.17 -7.25
N LEU A 157 0.46 -7.48 -6.31
CA LEU A 157 1.10 -6.18 -6.51
C LEU A 157 2.62 -6.39 -6.50
N GLU A 158 3.26 -6.27 -7.65
CA GLU A 158 4.72 -6.33 -7.77
C GLU A 158 5.32 -4.92 -7.74
N LEU A 159 6.10 -4.62 -6.70
CA LEU A 159 6.79 -3.34 -6.59
C LEU A 159 7.91 -3.28 -7.65
N PRO A 160 7.87 -2.34 -8.60
CA PRO A 160 8.90 -2.22 -9.61
C PRO A 160 10.28 -1.93 -8.99
N ALA A 161 11.34 -2.26 -9.70
CA ALA A 161 12.68 -1.83 -9.33
C ALA A 161 12.84 -0.33 -9.55
N MET A 162 13.61 0.29 -8.67
CA MET A 162 14.10 1.66 -8.83
C MET A 162 15.60 1.66 -8.54
N THR A 163 16.37 2.37 -9.36
CA THR A 163 17.82 2.43 -9.20
C THR A 163 18.21 3.10 -7.88
N THR A 164 19.36 2.71 -7.34
CA THR A 164 19.91 3.33 -6.12
C THR A 164 20.16 4.81 -6.32
N ILE A 165 20.53 5.22 -7.53
CA ILE A 165 20.77 6.64 -7.88
C ILE A 165 19.47 7.43 -7.70
N THR A 166 18.35 6.93 -8.22
CA THR A 166 17.05 7.58 -8.09
C THR A 166 16.56 7.61 -6.64
N LEU A 167 16.75 6.53 -5.89
CA LEU A 167 16.43 6.51 -4.45
C LEU A 167 17.25 7.55 -3.67
N HIS A 168 18.54 7.70 -3.96
CA HIS A 168 19.39 8.72 -3.36
C HIS A 168 18.95 10.14 -3.77
N ALA A 169 18.55 10.35 -5.02
CA ALA A 169 18.04 11.65 -5.47
C ALA A 169 16.76 12.04 -4.72
N ILE A 170 15.84 11.12 -4.49
CA ILE A 170 14.62 11.34 -3.68
C ILE A 170 15.01 11.68 -2.23
N ALA A 171 15.95 10.93 -1.65
CA ALA A 171 16.40 11.15 -0.27
C ALA A 171 17.07 12.54 -0.12
N ALA A 172 17.92 12.94 -1.06
CA ALA A 172 18.57 14.26 -1.07
C ALA A 172 17.54 15.39 -1.20
N ALA A 173 16.58 15.26 -2.12
CA ALA A 173 15.51 16.24 -2.29
C ALA A 173 14.60 16.31 -1.04
N SER A 174 14.34 15.17 -0.39
CA SER A 174 13.59 15.13 0.87
C SER A 174 14.33 15.88 1.99
N ALA A 175 15.65 15.73 2.07
CA ALA A 175 16.47 16.45 3.05
C ALA A 175 16.48 17.95 2.76
N GLU A 176 16.65 18.37 1.50
CA GLU A 176 16.57 19.76 1.05
C GLU A 176 15.24 20.42 1.43
N LYS A 177 14.14 19.73 1.19
CA LYS A 177 12.77 20.19 1.50
C LYS A 177 12.40 20.03 2.98
N LYS A 178 13.25 19.40 3.81
CA LYS A 178 12.95 19.04 5.20
C LYS A 178 11.63 18.29 5.36
N LYS A 179 11.30 17.45 4.38
CA LYS A 179 10.05 16.69 4.28
C LYS A 179 10.32 15.35 3.63
N HIS A 180 9.67 14.29 4.12
CA HIS A 180 9.66 13.00 3.42
C HIS A 180 8.74 13.10 2.20
N LEU A 181 9.35 13.20 1.02
CA LEU A 181 8.61 13.29 -0.24
C LEU A 181 7.95 11.94 -0.58
N THR A 182 6.70 11.99 -1.01
CA THR A 182 6.08 10.88 -1.73
C THR A 182 6.66 10.78 -3.14
N PHE A 183 6.50 9.62 -3.79
CA PHE A 183 6.95 9.48 -5.18
C PHE A 183 6.24 10.47 -6.12
N SER A 184 4.95 10.72 -5.90
CA SER A 184 4.18 11.69 -6.69
C SER A 184 4.61 13.14 -6.48
N GLU A 185 5.18 13.48 -5.33
CA GLU A 185 5.81 14.78 -5.09
C GLU A 185 7.21 14.83 -5.71
N ALA A 186 7.99 13.76 -5.56
CA ALA A 186 9.37 13.68 -6.05
C ALA A 186 9.47 13.89 -7.57
N VAL A 187 8.53 13.36 -8.35
CA VAL A 187 8.44 13.61 -9.81
C VAL A 187 8.43 15.09 -10.15
N LYS A 188 7.82 15.94 -9.30
CA LYS A 188 7.66 17.38 -9.54
C LYS A 188 8.86 18.23 -9.07
N ILE A 189 9.85 17.61 -8.43
CA ILE A 189 11.01 18.34 -7.87
C ILE A 189 12.05 18.57 -8.97
N GLN A 190 12.28 19.84 -9.30
CA GLN A 190 13.22 20.23 -10.37
C GLN A 190 14.69 19.93 -10.04
N SER A 191 15.07 19.89 -8.75
CA SER A 191 16.44 19.51 -8.37
C SER A 191 16.75 18.02 -8.57
N ILE A 192 15.73 17.18 -8.79
CA ILE A 192 15.92 15.78 -9.19
C ILE A 192 16.17 15.72 -10.70
N HIS A 193 17.27 15.05 -11.08
CA HIS A 193 17.65 14.90 -12.49
C HIS A 193 16.50 14.32 -13.33
N PRO A 194 16.24 14.81 -14.57
CA PRO A 194 15.12 14.37 -15.41
C PRO A 194 15.01 12.85 -15.58
N MET A 195 16.15 12.15 -15.78
CA MET A 195 16.14 10.68 -15.89
C MET A 195 15.65 9.98 -14.62
N CYS A 196 15.98 10.50 -13.44
CA CYS A 196 15.47 9.97 -12.17
C CYS A 196 13.96 10.25 -12.04
N ARG A 197 13.50 11.43 -12.44
CA ARG A 197 12.07 11.76 -12.45
C ARG A 197 11.28 10.84 -13.38
N PHE A 198 11.82 10.56 -14.56
CA PHE A 198 11.23 9.60 -15.50
C PHE A 198 11.14 8.19 -14.92
N GLU A 199 12.19 7.72 -14.22
CA GLU A 199 12.16 6.43 -13.54
C GLU A 199 11.11 6.38 -12.41
N ILE A 200 10.97 7.46 -11.63
CA ILE A 200 9.94 7.58 -10.58
C ILE A 200 8.54 7.53 -11.21
N GLU A 201 8.32 8.25 -12.29
CA GLU A 201 7.05 8.26 -13.00
C GLU A 201 6.69 6.87 -13.55
N HIS A 202 7.66 6.20 -14.21
CA HIS A 202 7.46 4.84 -14.68
C HIS A 202 7.12 3.87 -13.53
N PHE A 203 7.83 4.00 -12.39
CA PHE A 203 7.56 3.23 -11.17
C PHE A 203 6.12 3.45 -10.69
N LEU A 204 5.69 4.72 -10.58
CA LEU A 204 4.34 5.07 -10.17
C LEU A 204 3.30 4.48 -11.12
N ASN A 205 3.44 4.71 -12.42
CA ASN A 205 2.48 4.26 -13.43
C ASN A 205 2.27 2.73 -13.35
N ARG A 206 3.34 1.97 -13.13
CA ARG A 206 3.25 0.51 -12.96
C ARG A 206 2.51 0.11 -11.68
N ILE A 207 2.73 0.81 -10.57
CA ILE A 207 2.00 0.53 -9.32
C ILE A 207 0.53 0.90 -9.46
N LEU A 208 0.23 2.08 -10.03
CA LEU A 208 -1.13 2.56 -10.22
C LEU A 208 -1.95 1.58 -11.08
N ALA A 209 -1.37 1.08 -12.18
CA ALA A 209 -2.02 0.08 -13.02
C ALA A 209 -2.34 -1.21 -12.27
N GLN A 210 -1.41 -1.70 -11.44
CA GLN A 210 -1.62 -2.91 -10.64
C GLN A 210 -2.64 -2.70 -9.51
N CYS A 211 -2.68 -1.51 -8.89
CA CYS A 211 -3.72 -1.18 -7.92
C CYS A 211 -5.10 -1.16 -8.58
N GLU A 212 -5.17 -0.69 -9.83
CA GLU A 212 -6.38 -0.74 -10.62
C GLU A 212 -6.85 -2.17 -10.87
N ASP A 213 -5.94 -3.06 -11.27
CA ASP A 213 -6.25 -4.48 -11.48
C ASP A 213 -6.69 -5.17 -10.17
N ALA A 214 -6.23 -4.66 -9.02
CA ALA A 214 -6.58 -5.14 -7.69
C ALA A 214 -7.76 -4.37 -7.04
N ALA A 215 -8.40 -3.45 -7.74
CA ALA A 215 -9.40 -2.54 -7.18
C ALA A 215 -10.54 -3.28 -6.45
N GLN A 216 -10.96 -4.43 -6.96
CA GLN A 216 -12.03 -5.27 -6.40
C GLN A 216 -11.77 -5.75 -4.95
N VAL A 217 -10.50 -5.83 -4.53
CA VAL A 217 -10.14 -6.20 -3.15
C VAL A 217 -9.71 -4.99 -2.33
N LEU A 218 -9.55 -3.82 -2.93
CA LEU A 218 -9.11 -2.60 -2.25
C LEU A 218 -10.26 -1.67 -1.88
N VAL A 219 -11.31 -1.62 -2.70
CA VAL A 219 -12.44 -0.70 -2.51
C VAL A 219 -13.76 -1.38 -2.83
N PRO A 220 -14.88 -0.95 -2.24
CA PRO A 220 -16.20 -1.49 -2.59
C PRO A 220 -16.57 -1.13 -4.04
N ASP A 221 -17.31 -2.01 -4.71
CA ASP A 221 -17.75 -1.83 -6.10
C ASP A 221 -18.43 -0.48 -6.36
N SER A 222 -19.17 0.03 -5.37
CA SER A 222 -19.82 1.34 -5.44
C SER A 222 -18.86 2.51 -5.56
N ALA A 223 -17.62 2.38 -5.07
CA ALA A 223 -16.58 3.40 -5.20
C ALA A 223 -15.89 3.35 -6.57
N VAL A 224 -15.74 2.15 -7.13
CA VAL A 224 -15.16 1.93 -8.47
C VAL A 224 -16.10 2.47 -9.56
N ILE A 225 -17.42 2.31 -9.42
CA ILE A 225 -18.42 2.69 -10.43
C ILE A 225 -18.60 4.21 -10.56
N LYS A 226 -18.43 4.96 -9.49
CA LYS A 226 -18.68 6.42 -9.49
C LYS A 226 -17.57 7.25 -10.16
N ASN A 227 -16.36 6.76 -10.12
CA ASN A 227 -15.21 7.42 -10.72
C ASN A 227 -14.75 6.52 -11.87
N LYS A 228 -14.95 6.96 -13.12
CA LYS A 228 -14.35 6.26 -14.28
C LYS A 228 -12.87 6.09 -13.99
N VAL A 229 -12.53 4.93 -13.50
CA VAL A 229 -11.21 4.60 -13.04
C VAL A 229 -10.22 4.88 -14.15
N PHE A 230 -9.14 5.52 -13.78
CA PHE A 230 -8.03 5.92 -14.60
C PHE A 230 -7.56 4.76 -15.49
N ARG A 231 -7.83 4.87 -16.78
CA ARG A 231 -7.12 4.06 -17.77
C ARG A 231 -5.91 4.87 -18.24
N PRO A 232 -4.69 4.33 -18.20
CA PRO A 232 -3.48 5.01 -18.70
C PRO A 232 -3.56 5.42 -20.17
N THR A 233 -4.67 5.09 -20.83
CA THR A 233 -5.00 5.42 -22.22
C THR A 233 -5.96 6.60 -22.35
N ASP A 234 -6.37 7.24 -21.26
CA ASP A 234 -7.22 8.42 -21.32
C ASP A 234 -6.45 9.60 -21.90
N LYS A 235 -7.07 10.28 -22.87
CA LYS A 235 -6.48 11.45 -23.58
C LYS A 235 -5.98 12.56 -22.64
N ALA A 236 -6.60 12.73 -21.45
CA ALA A 236 -6.18 13.74 -20.48
C ALA A 236 -4.82 13.42 -19.87
N THR A 237 -4.56 12.15 -19.59
CA THR A 237 -3.26 11.69 -19.07
C THR A 237 -2.20 11.66 -20.16
N ARG A 238 -2.55 11.24 -21.39
CA ARG A 238 -1.65 11.41 -22.54
C ARG A 238 -1.32 12.88 -22.75
N LYS A 239 -2.28 13.76 -22.68
CA LYS A 239 -2.04 15.21 -22.80
C LYS A 239 -1.11 15.75 -21.72
N ALA A 240 -1.25 15.30 -20.46
CA ALA A 240 -0.34 15.66 -19.38
C ALA A 240 1.07 15.05 -19.53
N ILE A 241 1.18 13.88 -20.19
CA ILE A 241 2.45 13.25 -20.54
C ILE A 241 3.05 13.92 -21.78
N ASP A 242 2.23 14.25 -22.80
CA ASP A 242 2.67 14.89 -24.04
C ASP A 242 3.01 16.38 -23.84
N GLU A 243 2.42 17.06 -22.85
CA GLU A 243 2.79 18.42 -22.42
C GLU A 243 4.06 18.44 -21.55
N PHE A 244 4.54 17.29 -21.09
CA PHE A 244 5.83 17.13 -20.44
C PHE A 244 6.89 16.75 -21.49
N ASN A 245 7.40 17.76 -22.19
CA ASN A 245 8.56 17.57 -23.08
C ASN A 245 9.84 17.79 -22.26
N PRO A 246 10.61 16.73 -21.95
CA PRO A 246 11.83 16.87 -21.16
C PRO A 246 12.98 17.61 -21.91
N LEU A 247 12.75 18.01 -23.15
CA LEU A 247 13.73 18.66 -24.00
C LEU A 247 13.53 20.18 -24.10
N ASP A 248 12.43 20.72 -23.58
CA ASP A 248 12.17 22.17 -23.64
C ASP A 248 12.92 22.98 -22.57
N ASP A 249 13.61 22.31 -21.63
CA ASP A 249 14.40 22.92 -20.55
C ASP A 249 15.93 22.61 -20.68
N LEU A 250 16.42 22.21 -21.85
CA LEU A 250 17.85 22.09 -22.19
C LEU A 250 18.24 23.25 -23.11
#